data_2228f3ded327cb97b92a746cb0cdde5f
#
_entry.id   2228f3ded327cb97b92a746cb0cdde5f
#
_cell.length_a   1.000
_cell.length_b   1.000
_cell.length_c   1.000
_cell.angle_alpha   90.00
_cell.angle_beta   90.00
_cell.angle_gamma   90.00
#
_symmetry.space_group_name_H-M   'P 1'
#
loop_
_entity.id
_entity.type
_entity.pdbx_description
1 polymer ?
#
loop_
_entity_poly.entity_id
_entity_poly.type
_entity_poly.pdbx_seq_one_letter_code
_entity_poly.pdbx_strand_id
1 'polypeptide(L)'
;MAHIFLSQLKTVLNNCIDELEQIHFLFSRNPETDFTRKRKLTFKEYIQFMLLMQGKTVSNEILDFFSHFLSAPSKSAFTQQRYKLLPEGWDFLFHSFVTQCRSLSDDLYCGYRLLACDGSDVNIARNPSDERTFIHEGEKGYNAVHINALYDIMNKTYCDFHVQGKKKLHERAALNLMVDRYSDPAPSILMADCGYESFNTFAHLIRKNMKFVIRMKDIDSNGILSSYDLPDDE
;
A
#
# COMPACT_ATOMS: atom_id res chain seq x y z
N MET A 1 -4.79 -20.44 -19.56
CA MET A 1 -5.47 -19.40 -18.78
C MET A 1 -4.49 -18.54 -17.98
N ALA A 2 -3.65 -19.07 -17.09
CA ALA A 2 -2.72 -18.26 -16.28
C ALA A 2 -1.77 -17.35 -17.11
N HIS A 3 -1.26 -17.81 -18.25
CA HIS A 3 -0.33 -17.04 -19.07
C HIS A 3 -1.01 -15.84 -19.76
N ILE A 4 -2.27 -15.96 -20.15
CA ILE A 4 -3.06 -14.87 -20.76
C ILE A 4 -3.35 -13.81 -19.70
N PHE A 5 -3.72 -14.22 -18.50
CA PHE A 5 -3.98 -13.32 -17.38
C PHE A 5 -2.72 -12.51 -16.97
N LEU A 6 -1.56 -13.15 -16.90
CA LEU A 6 -0.29 -12.46 -16.63
C LEU A 6 0.08 -11.43 -17.71
N SER A 7 -0.19 -11.73 -19.00
CA SER A 7 0.06 -10.77 -20.07
C SER A 7 -0.87 -9.56 -20.00
N GLN A 8 -2.13 -9.78 -19.61
CA GLN A 8 -3.10 -8.70 -19.39
C GLN A 8 -2.70 -7.80 -18.20
N LEU A 9 -2.27 -8.39 -17.08
CA LEU A 9 -1.76 -7.63 -15.92
C LEU A 9 -0.57 -6.76 -16.28
N LYS A 10 0.39 -7.30 -17.07
CA LYS A 10 1.52 -6.50 -17.58
C LYS A 10 1.06 -5.35 -18.46
N THR A 11 0.08 -5.56 -19.30
CA THR A 11 -0.48 -4.50 -20.16
C THR A 11 -1.11 -3.41 -19.30
N VAL A 12 -1.94 -3.79 -18.33
CA VAL A 12 -2.56 -2.84 -17.40
C VAL A 12 -1.50 -2.04 -16.65
N LEU A 13 -0.48 -2.70 -16.09
CA LEU A 13 0.60 -2.00 -15.37
C LEU A 13 1.33 -1.00 -16.28
N ASN A 14 1.66 -1.40 -17.52
CA ASN A 14 2.34 -0.49 -18.45
C ASN A 14 1.44 0.70 -18.83
N ASN A 15 0.14 0.50 -19.00
CA ASN A 15 -0.81 1.59 -19.28
C ASN A 15 -0.86 2.57 -18.10
N CYS A 16 -0.93 2.06 -16.85
CA CYS A 16 -0.89 2.91 -15.65
C CYS A 16 0.43 3.71 -15.54
N ILE A 17 1.56 3.09 -15.92
CA ILE A 17 2.86 3.79 -15.94
C ILE A 17 2.86 4.87 -17.03
N ASP A 18 2.29 4.60 -18.19
CA ASP A 18 2.17 5.57 -19.30
C ASP A 18 1.24 6.74 -18.92
N GLU A 19 0.13 6.47 -18.21
CA GLU A 19 -0.73 7.51 -17.64
C GLU A 19 0.03 8.39 -16.63
N LEU A 20 0.74 7.77 -15.68
CA LEU A 20 1.55 8.50 -14.71
C LEU A 20 2.66 9.31 -15.39
N GLU A 21 3.29 8.80 -16.47
CA GLU A 21 4.29 9.54 -17.25
C GLU A 21 3.71 10.80 -17.88
N GLN A 22 2.48 10.76 -18.37
CA GLN A 22 1.81 11.92 -18.98
C GLN A 22 1.51 13.03 -17.96
N ILE A 23 1.26 12.68 -16.71
CA ILE A 23 0.90 13.61 -15.64
C ILE A 23 1.99 13.72 -14.55
N HIS A 24 3.21 13.23 -14.81
CA HIS A 24 4.29 13.16 -13.82
C HIS A 24 4.61 14.52 -13.16
N PHE A 25 4.36 15.63 -13.87
CA PHE A 25 4.55 16.98 -13.36
C PHE A 25 3.70 17.26 -12.11
N LEU A 26 2.53 16.64 -11.94
CA LEU A 26 1.69 16.76 -10.74
C LEU A 26 2.33 16.10 -9.51
N PHE A 27 3.22 15.14 -9.73
CA PHE A 27 3.89 14.34 -8.70
C PHE A 27 5.39 14.57 -8.64
N SER A 28 5.89 15.61 -9.29
CA SER A 28 7.30 15.98 -9.28
C SER A 28 7.59 17.05 -8.25
N ARG A 29 8.76 16.98 -7.59
CA ARG A 29 9.19 18.01 -6.64
C ARG A 29 9.33 19.38 -7.29
N ASN A 30 9.86 19.40 -8.51
CA ASN A 30 10.03 20.60 -9.33
C ASN A 30 9.41 20.35 -10.70
N PRO A 31 8.09 20.61 -10.87
CA PRO A 31 7.35 20.31 -12.09
C PRO A 31 8.00 20.85 -13.38
N GLU A 32 8.60 22.03 -13.32
CA GLU A 32 9.22 22.71 -14.46
C GLU A 32 10.53 22.06 -14.94
N THR A 33 11.20 21.29 -14.09
CA THR A 33 12.57 20.82 -14.38
C THR A 33 12.77 19.32 -14.23
N ASP A 34 11.92 18.65 -13.42
CA ASP A 34 12.06 17.24 -13.16
C ASP A 34 11.46 16.42 -14.31
N PHE A 35 12.20 15.39 -14.73
CA PHE A 35 11.87 14.51 -15.83
C PHE A 35 11.67 15.16 -17.20
N THR A 36 11.94 16.45 -17.37
CA THR A 36 11.76 17.20 -18.64
C THR A 36 12.85 16.94 -19.68
N ARG A 37 14.04 16.50 -19.24
CA ARG A 37 15.17 16.26 -20.14
C ARG A 37 15.29 14.77 -20.49
N LYS A 38 15.51 14.48 -21.78
CA LYS A 38 15.86 13.12 -22.23
C LYS A 38 17.19 12.69 -21.60
N ARG A 39 17.16 11.67 -20.77
CA ARG A 39 18.31 11.10 -20.06
C ARG A 39 18.42 9.60 -20.34
N LYS A 40 19.55 8.98 -19.91
CA LYS A 40 19.75 7.53 -19.96
C LYS A 40 18.68 6.72 -19.19
N LEU A 41 18.09 7.31 -18.17
CA LEU A 41 16.99 6.75 -17.39
C LEU A 41 15.77 7.62 -17.66
N THR A 42 14.86 7.13 -18.46
CA THR A 42 13.56 7.77 -18.71
C THR A 42 12.65 7.63 -17.50
N PHE A 43 11.55 8.38 -17.45
CA PHE A 43 10.57 8.26 -16.35
C PHE A 43 9.99 6.84 -16.28
N LYS A 44 9.57 6.30 -17.40
CA LYS A 44 9.01 4.94 -17.50
C LYS A 44 10.01 3.88 -17.03
N GLU A 45 11.24 3.92 -17.53
CA GLU A 45 12.30 3.00 -17.09
C GLU A 45 12.60 3.14 -15.59
N TYR A 46 12.55 4.37 -15.05
CA TYR A 46 12.72 4.59 -13.62
C TYR A 46 11.63 3.88 -12.81
N ILE A 47 10.36 4.02 -13.18
CA ILE A 47 9.25 3.34 -12.50
C ILE A 47 9.37 1.82 -12.64
N GLN A 48 9.61 1.31 -13.85
CA GLN A 48 9.78 -0.13 -14.09
C GLN A 48 10.96 -0.70 -13.29
N PHE A 49 12.08 0.01 -13.26
CA PHE A 49 13.24 -0.39 -12.48
C PHE A 49 12.92 -0.48 -10.98
N MET A 50 12.25 0.54 -10.42
CA MET A 50 11.85 0.54 -9.00
C MET A 50 10.94 -0.65 -8.65
N LEU A 51 10.00 -1.00 -9.53
CA LEU A 51 9.09 -2.13 -9.33
C LEU A 51 9.78 -3.49 -9.45
N LEU A 52 10.89 -3.57 -10.18
CA LEU A 52 11.62 -4.82 -10.45
C LEU A 52 12.81 -5.05 -9.51
N MET A 53 13.12 -4.11 -8.62
CA MET A 53 14.21 -4.27 -7.64
C MET A 53 13.99 -5.48 -6.74
N GLN A 54 15.03 -6.27 -6.53
CA GLN A 54 15.00 -7.55 -5.79
C GLN A 54 15.74 -7.50 -4.44
N GLY A 55 16.11 -6.32 -3.95
CA GLY A 55 16.83 -6.14 -2.68
C GLY A 55 18.35 -6.35 -2.76
N LYS A 56 18.92 -6.37 -3.95
CA LYS A 56 20.37 -6.37 -4.17
C LYS A 56 20.96 -4.96 -3.91
N THR A 57 22.28 -4.81 -4.04
CA THR A 57 22.87 -3.45 -4.05
C THR A 57 22.39 -2.67 -5.27
N VAL A 58 22.18 -1.37 -5.13
CA VAL A 58 21.69 -0.50 -6.22
C VAL A 58 22.53 -0.64 -7.50
N SER A 59 23.84 -0.85 -7.37
CA SER A 59 24.72 -1.05 -8.54
C SER A 59 24.42 -2.35 -9.26
N ASN A 60 24.19 -3.45 -8.54
CA ASN A 60 23.85 -4.74 -9.14
C ASN A 60 22.44 -4.71 -9.76
N GLU A 61 21.46 -4.08 -9.09
CA GLU A 61 20.13 -3.89 -9.64
C GLU A 61 20.16 -3.13 -10.98
N ILE A 62 20.95 -2.05 -11.06
CA ILE A 62 21.13 -1.28 -12.30
C ILE A 62 21.72 -2.15 -13.40
N LEU A 63 22.76 -2.95 -13.09
CA LEU A 63 23.41 -3.81 -14.07
C LEU A 63 22.46 -4.90 -14.58
N ASP A 64 21.69 -5.52 -13.68
CA ASP A 64 20.74 -6.57 -14.03
C ASP A 64 19.62 -6.02 -14.93
N PHE A 65 19.08 -4.83 -14.61
CA PHE A 65 18.00 -4.23 -15.37
C PHE A 65 18.43 -3.76 -16.78
N PHE A 66 19.60 -3.12 -16.88
CA PHE A 66 20.04 -2.50 -18.14
C PHE A 66 20.87 -3.43 -19.05
N SER A 67 21.20 -4.64 -18.65
CA SER A 67 21.92 -5.67 -19.45
C SER A 67 23.20 -5.21 -20.20
N HIS A 68 23.43 -3.89 -20.34
CA HIS A 68 24.55 -3.28 -21.07
C HIS A 68 25.15 -2.11 -20.29
N PHE A 69 26.42 -2.21 -19.93
CA PHE A 69 27.16 -1.21 -19.17
C PHE A 69 27.13 0.20 -19.79
N LEU A 70 27.16 0.32 -21.11
CA LEU A 70 27.23 1.61 -21.82
C LEU A 70 25.90 2.40 -21.73
N SER A 71 24.77 1.74 -21.60
CA SER A 71 23.45 2.37 -21.48
C SER A 71 23.02 2.57 -20.02
N ALA A 72 23.62 1.86 -19.08
CA ALA A 72 23.26 1.92 -17.68
C ALA A 72 23.49 3.32 -17.07
N PRO A 73 22.56 3.85 -16.29
CA PRO A 73 22.81 5.04 -15.50
C PRO A 73 23.76 4.74 -14.34
N SER A 74 24.45 5.76 -13.84
CA SER A 74 25.23 5.60 -12.62
C SER A 74 24.31 5.52 -11.39
N LYS A 75 24.80 4.90 -10.30
CA LYS A 75 24.11 4.90 -8.99
C LYS A 75 23.68 6.30 -8.54
N SER A 76 24.57 7.30 -8.73
CA SER A 76 24.28 8.70 -8.40
C SER A 76 23.13 9.26 -9.24
N ALA A 77 23.13 9.00 -10.55
CA ALA A 77 22.06 9.44 -11.44
C ALA A 77 20.70 8.83 -11.05
N PHE A 78 20.68 7.54 -10.74
CA PHE A 78 19.47 6.87 -10.23
C PHE A 78 18.98 7.49 -8.92
N THR A 79 19.87 7.67 -7.95
CA THR A 79 19.52 8.26 -6.65
C THR A 79 18.93 9.67 -6.81
N GLN A 80 19.50 10.49 -7.70
CA GLN A 80 18.97 11.81 -8.02
C GLN A 80 17.58 11.75 -8.66
N GLN A 81 17.32 10.79 -9.55
CA GLN A 81 15.99 10.63 -10.14
C GLN A 81 14.96 10.18 -9.09
N ARG A 82 15.35 9.30 -8.17
CA ARG A 82 14.49 8.81 -7.09
C ARG A 82 13.95 9.95 -6.19
N TYR A 83 14.73 11.01 -5.96
CA TYR A 83 14.28 12.15 -5.16
C TYR A 83 13.26 13.06 -5.86
N LYS A 84 13.10 12.92 -7.16
CA LYS A 84 12.25 13.81 -7.94
C LYS A 84 10.76 13.46 -7.85
N LEU A 85 10.44 12.18 -7.84
CA LEU A 85 9.06 11.71 -7.72
C LEU A 85 8.60 11.78 -6.26
N LEU A 86 7.44 12.38 -6.03
CA LEU A 86 6.78 12.44 -4.73
C LEU A 86 6.10 11.09 -4.41
N PRO A 87 5.92 10.76 -3.13
CA PRO A 87 5.21 9.52 -2.72
C PRO A 87 3.82 9.39 -3.33
N GLU A 88 3.10 10.49 -3.55
CA GLU A 88 1.76 10.54 -4.13
C GLU A 88 1.71 10.01 -5.56
N GLY A 89 2.83 10.03 -6.29
CA GLY A 89 2.93 9.39 -7.61
C GLY A 89 2.87 7.86 -7.53
N TRP A 90 3.42 7.28 -6.47
CA TRP A 90 3.31 5.84 -6.21
C TRP A 90 1.91 5.45 -5.74
N ASP A 91 1.27 6.29 -4.93
CA ASP A 91 -0.11 6.12 -4.49
C ASP A 91 -1.07 6.15 -5.69
N PHE A 92 -0.90 7.13 -6.60
CA PHE A 92 -1.63 7.19 -7.86
C PHE A 92 -1.45 5.92 -8.70
N LEU A 93 -0.21 5.47 -8.90
CA LEU A 93 0.09 4.26 -9.68
C LEU A 93 -0.58 3.02 -9.08
N PHE A 94 -0.52 2.87 -7.76
CA PHE A 94 -1.14 1.77 -7.05
C PHE A 94 -2.66 1.76 -7.26
N HIS A 95 -3.34 2.87 -7.00
CA HIS A 95 -4.80 2.94 -7.11
C HIS A 95 -5.29 2.84 -8.56
N SER A 96 -4.58 3.43 -9.52
CA SER A 96 -4.86 3.28 -10.95
C SER A 96 -4.75 1.81 -11.37
N PHE A 97 -3.66 1.13 -10.98
CA PHE A 97 -3.45 -0.28 -11.28
C PHE A 97 -4.54 -1.18 -10.68
N VAL A 98 -4.83 -1.02 -9.38
CA VAL A 98 -5.88 -1.81 -8.71
C VAL A 98 -7.25 -1.61 -9.37
N THR A 99 -7.59 -0.35 -9.68
CA THR A 99 -8.87 -0.03 -10.34
C THR A 99 -8.98 -0.67 -11.71
N GLN A 100 -7.92 -0.60 -12.52
CA GLN A 100 -7.93 -1.19 -13.87
C GLN A 100 -7.88 -2.73 -13.82
N CYS A 101 -7.24 -3.34 -12.83
CA CYS A 101 -7.24 -4.79 -12.65
C CYS A 101 -8.63 -5.38 -12.40
N ARG A 102 -9.55 -4.62 -11.80
CA ARG A 102 -10.95 -5.05 -11.60
C ARG A 102 -11.66 -5.35 -12.91
N SER A 103 -11.30 -4.71 -14.02
CA SER A 103 -11.84 -5.03 -15.34
C SER A 103 -11.41 -6.41 -15.85
N LEU A 104 -10.37 -7.01 -15.29
CA LEU A 104 -9.86 -8.32 -15.68
C LEU A 104 -10.48 -9.45 -14.86
N SER A 105 -10.75 -9.20 -13.58
CA SER A 105 -11.37 -10.14 -12.64
C SER A 105 -12.05 -9.35 -11.53
N ASP A 106 -13.33 -9.64 -11.32
CA ASP A 106 -14.16 -8.99 -10.30
C ASP A 106 -15.03 -10.03 -9.59
N ASP A 107 -14.37 -11.01 -8.99
CA ASP A 107 -15.05 -12.11 -8.28
C ASP A 107 -15.63 -11.63 -6.96
N LEU A 108 -16.90 -11.99 -6.71
CA LEU A 108 -17.65 -11.66 -5.50
C LEU A 108 -18.10 -12.93 -4.78
N TYR A 109 -18.12 -12.89 -3.46
CA TYR A 109 -18.69 -13.94 -2.62
C TYR A 109 -20.17 -13.65 -2.35
N CYS A 110 -21.06 -14.43 -2.91
CA CYS A 110 -22.52 -14.23 -2.77
C CYS A 110 -22.97 -12.78 -3.06
N GLY A 111 -22.33 -12.15 -4.05
CA GLY A 111 -22.61 -10.76 -4.44
C GLY A 111 -21.93 -9.70 -3.56
N TYR A 112 -21.07 -10.09 -2.63
CA TYR A 112 -20.30 -9.18 -1.78
C TYR A 112 -18.81 -9.23 -2.09
N ARG A 113 -18.15 -8.11 -2.03
CA ARG A 113 -16.68 -8.03 -1.96
C ARG A 113 -16.22 -8.34 -0.56
N LEU A 114 -15.36 -9.36 -0.42
CA LEU A 114 -14.79 -9.73 0.87
C LEU A 114 -13.45 -9.00 1.07
N LEU A 115 -13.41 -8.13 2.06
CA LEU A 115 -12.24 -7.36 2.43
C LEU A 115 -11.68 -7.85 3.75
N ALA A 116 -10.35 -7.99 3.84
CA ALA A 116 -9.66 -8.17 5.11
C ALA A 116 -8.77 -6.95 5.38
N CYS A 117 -8.73 -6.51 6.64
CA CYS A 117 -7.77 -5.51 7.10
C CYS A 117 -6.82 -6.12 8.11
N ASP A 118 -5.53 -5.91 7.87
CA ASP A 118 -4.47 -6.31 8.80
C ASP A 118 -3.31 -5.32 8.73
N GLY A 119 -2.48 -5.34 9.77
CA GLY A 119 -1.32 -4.48 9.91
C GLY A 119 -0.01 -5.27 9.96
N SER A 120 1.04 -4.72 9.36
CA SER A 120 2.37 -5.33 9.37
C SER A 120 3.46 -4.28 9.57
N ASP A 121 4.47 -4.65 10.35
CA ASP A 121 5.67 -3.82 10.54
C ASP A 121 6.71 -4.08 9.46
N VAL A 122 7.27 -3.02 8.91
CA VAL A 122 8.34 -3.08 7.92
C VAL A 122 9.55 -2.31 8.42
N ASN A 123 10.67 -3.00 8.59
CA ASN A 123 11.94 -2.36 8.91
C ASN A 123 12.45 -1.57 7.71
N ILE A 124 12.84 -0.33 7.96
CA ILE A 124 13.40 0.57 6.96
C ILE A 124 14.85 0.93 7.29
N ALA A 125 15.52 1.60 6.37
CA ALA A 125 16.91 2.02 6.56
C ALA A 125 17.05 2.84 7.84
N ARG A 126 18.06 2.49 8.66
CA ARG A 126 18.29 3.12 9.95
C ARG A 126 18.60 4.61 9.79
N ASN A 127 17.78 5.43 10.43
CA ASN A 127 17.95 6.88 10.54
C ASN A 127 17.52 7.35 11.95
N PRO A 128 18.43 7.47 12.91
CA PRO A 128 18.09 7.88 14.26
C PRO A 128 17.48 9.29 14.38
N SER A 129 17.66 10.13 13.36
CA SER A 129 17.09 11.48 13.33
C SER A 129 15.63 11.52 12.93
N ASP A 130 15.07 10.41 12.43
CA ASP A 130 13.65 10.33 12.13
C ASP A 130 12.86 9.83 13.36
N GLU A 131 12.46 10.76 14.20
CA GLU A 131 11.75 10.46 15.44
C GLU A 131 10.40 9.76 15.25
N ARG A 132 9.80 9.79 14.06
CA ARG A 132 8.51 9.14 13.79
C ARG A 132 8.63 7.65 13.62
N THR A 133 9.77 7.20 13.12
CA THR A 133 10.00 5.80 12.76
C THR A 133 11.07 5.13 13.62
N PHE A 134 11.92 5.90 14.32
CA PHE A 134 13.02 5.36 15.11
C PHE A 134 12.54 4.79 16.44
N ILE A 135 12.84 3.52 16.69
CA ILE A 135 12.55 2.76 17.91
C ILE A 135 13.84 2.54 18.68
N HIS A 136 13.86 2.97 19.94
CA HIS A 136 14.96 2.78 20.87
C HIS A 136 14.85 1.40 21.55
N GLU A 137 15.17 0.36 20.80
CA GLU A 137 15.14 -1.01 21.31
C GLU A 137 16.45 -1.71 20.94
N GLY A 138 17.02 -2.47 21.89
CA GLY A 138 18.35 -3.05 21.74
C GLY A 138 19.47 -2.00 21.76
N GLU A 139 20.70 -2.43 21.48
CA GLU A 139 21.90 -1.57 21.58
C GLU A 139 21.93 -0.42 20.56
N LYS A 140 21.39 -0.63 19.36
CA LYS A 140 21.50 0.32 18.24
C LYS A 140 20.21 1.00 17.86
N GLY A 141 19.06 0.46 18.27
CA GLY A 141 17.76 0.87 17.79
C GLY A 141 17.57 0.61 16.29
N TYR A 142 16.35 0.74 15.80
CA TYR A 142 15.99 0.54 14.39
C TYR A 142 14.87 1.49 13.96
N ASN A 143 14.65 1.63 12.65
CA ASN A 143 13.51 2.35 12.12
C ASN A 143 12.51 1.38 11.52
N ALA A 144 11.23 1.58 11.83
CA ALA A 144 10.14 0.81 11.26
C ALA A 144 8.95 1.70 10.90
N VAL A 145 8.25 1.31 9.87
CA VAL A 145 6.91 1.79 9.53
C VAL A 145 5.91 0.68 9.74
N HIS A 146 4.68 1.06 10.03
CA HIS A 146 3.56 0.14 10.11
C HIS A 146 2.65 0.38 8.90
N ILE A 147 2.32 -0.68 8.19
CA ILE A 147 1.45 -0.65 7.02
C ILE A 147 0.16 -1.37 7.38
N ASN A 148 -0.95 -0.64 7.44
CA ASN A 148 -2.27 -1.24 7.46
C ASN A 148 -2.72 -1.39 6.02
N ALA A 149 -3.24 -2.54 5.65
CA ALA A 149 -3.65 -2.83 4.29
C ALA A 149 -5.08 -3.40 4.24
N LEU A 150 -5.80 -3.00 3.21
CA LEU A 150 -7.12 -3.53 2.87
C LEU A 150 -6.97 -4.49 1.69
N TYR A 151 -7.31 -5.74 1.88
CA TYR A 151 -7.09 -6.84 0.93
C TYR A 151 -8.40 -7.46 0.46
N ASP A 152 -8.60 -7.55 -0.84
CA ASP A 152 -9.69 -8.30 -1.46
C ASP A 152 -9.34 -9.78 -1.51
N ILE A 153 -10.06 -10.58 -0.74
CA ILE A 153 -9.77 -12.01 -0.55
C ILE A 153 -10.08 -12.80 -1.81
N MET A 154 -11.16 -12.48 -2.51
CA MET A 154 -11.59 -13.24 -3.69
C MET A 154 -10.67 -12.96 -4.87
N ASN A 155 -10.30 -11.69 -5.08
CA ASN A 155 -9.46 -11.27 -6.20
C ASN A 155 -7.96 -11.31 -5.86
N LYS A 156 -7.59 -11.60 -4.61
CA LYS A 156 -6.19 -11.71 -4.13
C LYS A 156 -5.38 -10.45 -4.42
N THR A 157 -5.97 -9.30 -4.15
CA THR A 157 -5.40 -8.00 -4.49
C THR A 157 -5.50 -7.03 -3.32
N TYR A 158 -4.50 -6.22 -3.08
CA TYR A 158 -4.61 -5.10 -2.15
C TYR A 158 -5.46 -4.00 -2.77
N CYS A 159 -6.47 -3.52 -2.03
CA CYS A 159 -7.36 -2.44 -2.47
C CYS A 159 -6.89 -1.07 -2.02
N ASP A 160 -6.28 -1.03 -0.84
CA ASP A 160 -5.84 0.19 -0.19
C ASP A 160 -4.79 -0.10 0.87
N PHE A 161 -4.03 0.90 1.27
CA PHE A 161 -3.08 0.81 2.37
C PHE A 161 -2.88 2.17 3.04
N HIS A 162 -2.45 2.15 4.30
CA HIS A 162 -2.05 3.34 5.04
C HIS A 162 -0.74 3.09 5.80
N VAL A 163 0.25 3.95 5.57
CA VAL A 163 1.58 3.84 6.18
C VAL A 163 1.71 4.83 7.32
N GLN A 164 2.12 4.34 8.48
CA GLN A 164 2.37 5.13 9.68
C GLN A 164 3.79 4.91 10.20
N GLY A 165 4.37 5.91 10.84
CA GLY A 165 5.58 5.68 11.63
C GLY A 165 5.27 4.81 12.83
N LYS A 166 6.07 3.78 13.08
CA LYS A 166 5.83 2.79 14.17
C LYS A 166 5.61 3.45 15.54
N LYS A 167 6.28 4.57 15.81
CA LYS A 167 6.14 5.29 17.10
C LYS A 167 4.79 5.99 17.30
N LYS A 168 4.04 6.25 16.22
CA LYS A 168 2.71 6.89 16.25
C LYS A 168 1.65 6.00 15.63
N LEU A 169 1.78 4.71 15.85
CA LEU A 169 0.85 3.70 15.36
C LEU A 169 -0.56 3.90 15.91
N HIS A 170 -1.55 3.90 15.03
CA HIS A 170 -2.96 3.92 15.37
C HIS A 170 -3.78 3.16 14.32
N GLU A 171 -3.82 1.83 14.45
CA GLU A 171 -4.45 0.91 13.48
C GLU A 171 -5.92 1.22 13.21
N ARG A 172 -6.70 1.52 14.25
CA ARG A 172 -8.13 1.86 14.12
C ARG A 172 -8.33 3.13 13.30
N ALA A 173 -7.48 4.16 13.49
CA ALA A 173 -7.55 5.38 12.70
C ALA A 173 -7.15 5.12 11.24
N ALA A 174 -6.16 4.25 10.99
CA ALA A 174 -5.77 3.83 9.66
C ALA A 174 -6.93 3.12 8.94
N LEU A 175 -7.59 2.17 9.60
CA LEU A 175 -8.77 1.50 9.04
C LEU A 175 -9.88 2.49 8.74
N ASN A 176 -10.21 3.40 9.67
CA ASN A 176 -11.28 4.38 9.47
C ASN A 176 -11.00 5.28 8.26
N LEU A 177 -9.75 5.72 8.05
CA LEU A 177 -9.35 6.47 6.86
C LEU A 177 -9.54 5.67 5.57
N MET A 178 -9.12 4.39 5.55
CA MET A 178 -9.32 3.51 4.39
C MET A 178 -10.80 3.26 4.12
N VAL A 179 -11.62 3.03 5.15
CA VAL A 179 -13.08 2.87 5.03
C VAL A 179 -13.73 4.14 4.48
N ASP A 180 -13.35 5.31 4.96
CA ASP A 180 -13.94 6.58 4.53
C ASP A 180 -13.66 6.90 3.06
N ARG A 181 -12.47 6.59 2.56
CA ARG A 181 -12.11 6.79 1.15
C ARG A 181 -12.50 5.63 0.23
N TYR A 182 -12.89 4.49 0.78
CA TYR A 182 -13.32 3.34 0.00
C TYR A 182 -14.56 3.64 -0.83
N SER A 183 -14.48 3.38 -2.14
CA SER A 183 -15.52 3.69 -3.12
C SER A 183 -15.67 2.56 -4.13
N ASP A 184 -16.23 1.43 -3.69
CA ASP A 184 -16.56 0.31 -4.58
C ASP A 184 -18.09 0.27 -4.80
N PRO A 185 -18.56 0.04 -6.04
CA PRO A 185 -19.99 -0.10 -6.29
C PRO A 185 -20.58 -1.39 -5.71
N ALA A 186 -19.77 -2.44 -5.53
CA ALA A 186 -20.24 -3.68 -4.96
C ALA A 186 -20.40 -3.56 -3.43
N PRO A 187 -21.47 -4.13 -2.84
CA PRO A 187 -21.60 -4.20 -1.40
C PRO A 187 -20.44 -5.00 -0.80
N SER A 188 -19.92 -4.56 0.34
CA SER A 188 -18.70 -5.13 0.91
C SER A 188 -18.92 -5.66 2.32
N ILE A 189 -18.14 -6.69 2.66
CA ILE A 189 -18.02 -7.24 4.01
C ILE A 189 -16.55 -7.07 4.42
N LEU A 190 -16.32 -6.30 5.49
CA LEU A 190 -14.98 -6.13 6.07
C LEU A 190 -14.74 -7.17 7.16
N MET A 191 -13.60 -7.83 7.12
CA MET A 191 -13.11 -8.72 8.18
C MET A 191 -11.87 -8.11 8.82
N ALA A 192 -11.82 -8.08 10.15
CA ALA A 192 -10.64 -7.61 10.89
C ALA A 192 -10.54 -8.33 12.24
N ASP A 193 -9.35 -8.27 12.83
CA ASP A 193 -9.07 -8.86 14.13
C ASP A 193 -9.57 -7.99 15.30
N CYS A 194 -9.34 -8.43 16.53
CA CYS A 194 -9.77 -7.73 17.74
C CYS A 194 -8.99 -6.43 18.02
N GLY A 195 -7.89 -6.15 17.34
CA GLY A 195 -7.18 -4.87 17.42
C GLY A 195 -8.01 -3.72 16.89
N TYR A 196 -8.89 -4.01 15.92
CA TYR A 196 -9.74 -3.02 15.26
C TYR A 196 -11.11 -2.81 15.93
N GLU A 197 -11.47 -3.55 16.99
CA GLU A 197 -12.73 -3.34 17.68
C GLU A 197 -12.81 -1.93 18.27
N SER A 198 -13.83 -1.16 17.90
CA SER A 198 -14.10 0.18 18.41
C SER A 198 -15.47 0.65 17.97
N PHE A 199 -16.24 1.28 18.86
CA PHE A 199 -17.51 1.91 18.48
C PHE A 199 -17.34 2.91 17.34
N ASN A 200 -16.23 3.67 17.34
CA ASN A 200 -15.93 4.61 16.26
C ASN A 200 -15.72 3.89 14.92
N THR A 201 -14.98 2.77 14.91
CA THR A 201 -14.79 1.95 13.70
C THR A 201 -16.13 1.41 13.19
N PHE A 202 -16.97 0.91 14.09
CA PHE A 202 -18.32 0.44 13.71
C PHE A 202 -19.17 1.56 13.12
N ALA A 203 -19.12 2.78 13.69
CA ALA A 203 -19.83 3.94 13.17
C ALA A 203 -19.38 4.30 11.74
N HIS A 204 -18.07 4.25 11.44
CA HIS A 204 -17.55 4.47 10.08
C HIS A 204 -18.06 3.42 9.10
N LEU A 205 -18.02 2.14 9.47
CA LEU A 205 -18.50 1.02 8.64
C LEU A 205 -20.01 1.13 8.37
N ILE A 206 -20.81 1.41 9.40
CA ILE A 206 -22.26 1.59 9.27
C ILE A 206 -22.58 2.79 8.37
N ARG A 207 -21.90 3.93 8.55
CA ARG A 207 -22.07 5.12 7.71
C ARG A 207 -21.78 4.83 6.22
N LYS A 208 -20.81 3.95 5.95
CA LYS A 208 -20.46 3.49 4.60
C LYS A 208 -21.35 2.37 4.08
N ASN A 209 -22.36 1.94 4.85
CA ASN A 209 -23.20 0.79 4.53
C ASN A 209 -22.39 -0.50 4.25
N MET A 210 -21.25 -0.65 4.90
CA MET A 210 -20.41 -1.84 4.84
C MET A 210 -20.83 -2.82 5.93
N LYS A 211 -21.01 -4.08 5.57
CA LYS A 211 -21.11 -5.16 6.56
C LYS A 211 -19.72 -5.46 7.12
N PHE A 212 -19.66 -5.99 8.32
CA PHE A 212 -18.40 -6.34 8.93
C PHE A 212 -18.47 -7.55 9.86
N VAL A 213 -17.36 -8.25 9.95
CA VAL A 213 -17.09 -9.33 10.91
C VAL A 213 -15.76 -8.97 11.59
N ILE A 214 -15.84 -8.45 12.82
CA ILE A 214 -14.67 -8.09 13.61
C ILE A 214 -14.62 -9.01 14.81
N ARG A 215 -13.47 -9.71 14.98
CA ARG A 215 -13.25 -10.51 16.17
C ARG A 215 -13.25 -9.60 17.39
N MET A 216 -14.03 -9.97 18.39
CA MET A 216 -14.08 -9.25 19.65
C MET A 216 -13.03 -9.80 20.61
N LYS A 217 -12.55 -8.96 21.52
CA LYS A 217 -11.73 -9.39 22.64
C LYS A 217 -12.57 -10.17 23.63
N ASP A 218 -11.91 -11.02 24.43
CA ASP A 218 -12.56 -11.73 25.51
C ASP A 218 -13.29 -10.78 26.46
N ILE A 219 -14.40 -11.28 27.04
CA ILE A 219 -15.24 -10.53 27.98
C ILE A 219 -14.43 -10.05 29.21
N ASP A 220 -13.47 -10.83 29.66
CA ASP A 220 -12.57 -10.53 30.79
C ASP A 220 -11.43 -9.58 30.42
N SER A 221 -11.37 -9.11 29.17
CA SER A 221 -10.34 -8.20 28.69
C SER A 221 -10.85 -6.75 28.64
N ASN A 222 -9.95 -5.80 28.32
CA ASN A 222 -10.32 -4.38 28.14
C ASN A 222 -11.00 -4.11 26.77
N GLY A 223 -11.84 -5.05 26.26
CA GLY A 223 -12.61 -4.91 25.05
C GLY A 223 -13.96 -4.20 25.24
N ILE A 224 -14.68 -4.00 24.13
CA ILE A 224 -16.03 -3.37 24.18
C ILE A 224 -17.00 -4.22 25.00
N LEU A 225 -16.86 -5.54 24.98
CA LEU A 225 -17.75 -6.47 25.68
C LEU A 225 -17.56 -6.45 27.20
N SER A 226 -16.43 -5.96 27.72
CA SER A 226 -16.14 -5.95 29.16
C SER A 226 -17.11 -5.09 29.98
N SER A 227 -17.88 -4.22 29.34
CA SER A 227 -18.92 -3.41 30.00
C SER A 227 -20.33 -3.97 29.94
N TYR A 228 -20.50 -5.16 29.32
CA TYR A 228 -21.80 -5.81 29.17
C TYR A 228 -21.88 -7.03 30.07
N ASP A 229 -23.02 -7.18 30.71
CA ASP A 229 -23.40 -8.37 31.44
C ASP A 229 -23.98 -9.35 30.42
N LEU A 230 -23.15 -10.27 29.95
CA LEU A 230 -23.54 -11.29 28.97
C LEU A 230 -23.98 -12.56 29.71
N PRO A 231 -24.97 -13.32 29.19
CA PRO A 231 -25.35 -14.59 29.80
C PRO A 231 -24.19 -15.58 29.85
N ASP A 232 -24.04 -16.31 30.94
CA ASP A 232 -23.03 -17.34 31.12
C ASP A 232 -23.35 -18.66 30.34
N ASP A 233 -24.57 -18.79 29.88
CA ASP A 233 -25.05 -20.00 29.20
C ASP A 233 -25.15 -19.83 27.68
N GLU A 234 -24.68 -20.83 26.94
CA GLU A 234 -24.83 -20.97 25.50
C GLU A 234 -26.29 -21.37 25.11
#